data_942d5930d4851b9f8b0948844923e4a8
#
_entry.id   942d5930d4851b9f8b0948844923e4a8
#
_cell.length_a   1.000
_cell.length_b   1.000
_cell.length_c   1.000
_cell.angle_alpha   90.00
_cell.angle_beta   90.00
_cell.angle_gamma   90.00
#
_symmetry.space_group_name_H-M   'P 1'
#
loop_
_entity.id
_entity.type
_entity.pdbx_description
1 polymer ?
#
loop_
_entity_poly.entity_id
_entity_poly.type
_entity_poly.pdbx_seq_one_letter_code
_entity_poly.pdbx_strand_id
1 'polypeptide(L)'
;MRTKIALAAASLILAGTAHASLLINGGAETGDLTGWTVGGNSGPRIDDGSFDLGIDPHSGNYMFLGGRGSYGSLTQNVLLGGAAANRRASVSFWQQGLDQDTPSDNGYISLTWRGADGNVLGSVATPTLDSHYGAWQQYQGWFDVPASAFSVDYTMNFNRNVGLDLDNFFDDNVLDVFKVPEPGTLALSLLGVAAIASVRRRRSR
;
A
#
# COMPACT_ATOMS: atom_id res chain seq x y z
N MET A 1 -41.97 -20.15 -39.22
CA MET A 1 -41.10 -19.00 -38.86
C MET A 1 -40.45 -19.27 -37.50
N ARG A 2 -39.13 -19.48 -37.46
CA ARG A 2 -38.38 -19.74 -36.22
C ARG A 2 -37.76 -18.44 -35.75
N THR A 3 -38.26 -17.90 -34.65
CA THR A 3 -37.76 -16.66 -34.01
C THR A 3 -36.46 -16.96 -33.32
N LYS A 4 -35.34 -16.41 -33.80
CA LYS A 4 -34.03 -16.48 -33.15
C LYS A 4 -34.00 -15.45 -32.01
N ILE A 5 -33.94 -15.93 -30.77
CA ILE A 5 -33.72 -15.09 -29.56
C ILE A 5 -32.24 -14.87 -29.48
N ALA A 6 -31.78 -13.66 -29.75
CA ALA A 6 -30.40 -13.23 -29.50
C ALA A 6 -30.25 -12.89 -28.01
N LEU A 7 -29.47 -13.68 -27.27
CA LEU A 7 -29.11 -13.43 -25.90
C LEU A 7 -27.91 -12.45 -25.93
N ALA A 8 -28.17 -11.17 -25.67
CA ALA A 8 -27.10 -10.21 -25.49
C ALA A 8 -26.57 -10.34 -24.03
N ALA A 9 -25.45 -10.99 -23.85
CA ALA A 9 -24.71 -10.99 -22.61
C ALA A 9 -24.07 -9.61 -22.42
N ALA A 10 -24.59 -8.82 -21.48
CA ALA A 10 -23.95 -7.58 -21.06
C ALA A 10 -22.75 -7.95 -20.15
N SER A 11 -21.56 -7.98 -20.71
CA SER A 11 -20.31 -8.11 -19.94
C SER A 11 -20.12 -6.82 -19.15
N LEU A 12 -20.32 -6.88 -17.84
CA LEU A 12 -19.97 -5.81 -16.93
C LEU A 12 -18.43 -5.85 -16.77
N ILE A 13 -17.75 -5.01 -17.54
CA ILE A 13 -16.30 -4.79 -17.36
C ILE A 13 -16.19 -3.97 -16.05
N LEU A 14 -15.79 -4.62 -14.95
CA LEU A 14 -15.26 -3.90 -13.80
C LEU A 14 -13.91 -3.31 -14.23
N ALA A 15 -13.95 -2.08 -14.71
CA ALA A 15 -12.73 -1.29 -14.85
C ALA A 15 -12.22 -1.03 -13.42
N GLY A 16 -11.24 -1.80 -12.98
CA GLY A 16 -10.45 -1.47 -11.80
C GLY A 16 -9.81 -0.11 -12.07
N THR A 17 -10.17 0.91 -11.30
CA THR A 17 -9.48 2.19 -11.33
C THR A 17 -8.08 1.94 -10.79
N ALA A 18 -7.06 2.02 -11.65
CA ALA A 18 -5.69 2.12 -11.21
C ALA A 18 -5.56 3.47 -10.49
N HIS A 19 -5.52 3.45 -9.16
CA HIS A 19 -5.21 4.63 -8.37
C HIS A 19 -3.70 4.79 -8.34
N ALA A 20 -3.22 6.02 -8.57
CA ALA A 20 -1.82 6.35 -8.34
C ALA A 20 -1.55 6.33 -6.83
N SER A 21 -0.39 5.85 -6.42
CA SER A 21 0.03 5.88 -5.02
C SER A 21 -0.07 7.30 -4.44
N LEU A 22 -0.53 7.40 -3.21
CA LEU A 22 -0.55 8.66 -2.46
C LEU A 22 0.84 9.04 -1.94
N LEU A 23 1.80 8.10 -1.95
CA LEU A 23 3.18 8.34 -1.52
C LEU A 23 3.96 9.08 -2.62
N ILE A 24 4.72 10.07 -2.21
CA ILE A 24 5.75 10.70 -3.03
C ILE A 24 7.01 9.84 -2.92
N ASN A 25 7.63 9.55 -4.05
CA ASN A 25 8.88 8.77 -4.10
C ASN A 25 8.78 7.42 -3.35
N GLY A 26 7.70 6.68 -3.55
CA GLY A 26 7.49 5.38 -2.90
C GLY A 26 8.46 4.28 -3.35
N GLY A 27 9.02 4.39 -4.56
CA GLY A 27 10.03 3.50 -5.13
C GLY A 27 11.45 4.08 -5.11
N ALA A 28 11.74 5.10 -4.28
CA ALA A 28 13.07 5.68 -4.13
C ALA A 28 13.65 6.40 -5.39
N GLU A 29 12.94 6.45 -6.51
CA GLU A 29 13.44 6.81 -7.85
C GLU A 29 13.89 8.26 -8.03
N THR A 30 13.70 9.13 -7.02
CA THR A 30 14.33 10.46 -7.03
C THR A 30 15.83 10.40 -6.69
N GLY A 31 16.35 9.26 -6.22
CA GLY A 31 17.73 9.09 -5.77
C GLY A 31 18.05 9.81 -4.45
N ASP A 32 17.04 10.33 -3.77
CA ASP A 32 17.15 10.99 -2.47
C ASP A 32 15.91 10.69 -1.60
N LEU A 33 15.87 11.22 -0.37
CA LEU A 33 14.76 11.04 0.56
C LEU A 33 13.65 12.09 0.39
N THR A 34 13.43 12.62 -0.82
CA THR A 34 12.34 13.57 -1.09
C THR A 34 10.99 13.00 -0.62
N GLY A 35 10.30 13.74 0.22
CA GLY A 35 9.02 13.37 0.81
C GLY A 35 9.12 12.56 2.11
N TRP A 36 10.31 12.10 2.51
CA TRP A 36 10.51 11.26 3.67
C TRP A 36 11.25 11.96 4.81
N THR A 37 10.82 11.71 6.03
CA THR A 37 11.46 12.18 7.27
C THR A 37 12.16 11.02 7.94
N VAL A 38 13.46 11.19 8.23
CA VAL A 38 14.30 10.19 8.88
C VAL A 38 14.09 10.19 10.40
N GLY A 39 13.92 9.01 10.97
CA GLY A 39 13.87 8.77 12.41
C GLY A 39 14.78 7.61 12.85
N GLY A 40 14.94 7.46 14.16
CA GLY A 40 15.78 6.42 14.75
C GLY A 40 17.29 6.75 14.73
N ASN A 41 18.13 5.73 14.87
CA ASN A 41 19.59 5.88 14.99
C ASN A 41 20.38 5.17 13.89
N SER A 42 19.72 4.49 12.95
CA SER A 42 20.41 3.75 11.87
C SER A 42 20.75 4.62 10.66
N GLY A 43 20.06 5.76 10.50
CA GLY A 43 20.25 6.63 9.34
C GLY A 43 19.81 5.97 8.03
N PRO A 44 18.52 5.62 7.89
CA PRO A 44 17.99 5.08 6.64
C PRO A 44 18.26 6.03 5.48
N ARG A 45 18.55 5.45 4.32
CA ARG A 45 18.94 6.19 3.11
C ARG A 45 18.52 5.49 1.83
N ILE A 46 18.78 6.14 0.71
CA ILE A 46 18.65 5.54 -0.61
C ILE A 46 19.92 4.74 -0.93
N ASP A 47 19.73 3.63 -1.62
CA ASP A 47 20.80 2.79 -2.14
C ASP A 47 20.52 2.39 -3.60
N ASP A 48 21.55 2.23 -4.38
CA ASP A 48 21.51 1.84 -5.80
C ASP A 48 22.03 0.40 -6.05
N GLY A 49 22.11 -0.41 -4.99
CA GLY A 49 22.68 -1.75 -5.01
C GLY A 49 24.18 -1.78 -4.70
N SER A 50 24.79 -0.64 -4.35
CA SER A 50 26.22 -0.56 -4.08
C SER A 50 26.59 -0.88 -2.62
N PHE A 51 25.63 -0.89 -1.70
CA PHE A 51 25.88 -1.13 -0.29
C PHE A 51 26.20 -2.61 -0.02
N ASP A 52 25.34 -3.52 -0.48
CA ASP A 52 25.53 -4.96 -0.34
C ASP A 52 25.58 -5.62 -1.72
N LEU A 53 26.68 -6.28 -2.02
CA LEU A 53 26.91 -6.93 -3.31
C LEU A 53 25.84 -8.02 -3.57
N GLY A 54 25.13 -7.89 -4.67
CA GLY A 54 24.09 -8.85 -5.09
C GLY A 54 22.70 -8.50 -4.60
N ILE A 55 22.52 -7.35 -3.93
CA ILE A 55 21.23 -6.79 -3.58
C ILE A 55 20.98 -5.58 -4.50
N ASP A 56 20.19 -5.80 -5.54
CA ASP A 56 19.80 -4.75 -6.49
C ASP A 56 18.37 -4.25 -6.17
N PRO A 57 18.00 -3.00 -6.55
CA PRO A 57 16.62 -2.53 -6.45
C PRO A 57 15.62 -3.50 -7.07
N HIS A 58 14.42 -3.62 -6.47
CA HIS A 58 13.36 -4.45 -7.02
C HIS A 58 12.90 -3.92 -8.39
N SER A 59 12.78 -2.60 -8.50
CA SER A 59 12.51 -1.93 -9.75
C SER A 59 13.31 -0.64 -9.88
N GLY A 60 13.42 -0.09 -11.09
CA GLY A 60 14.09 1.19 -11.32
C GLY A 60 15.60 1.14 -11.03
N ASN A 61 16.11 2.18 -10.33
CA ASN A 61 17.52 2.37 -10.06
C ASN A 61 17.86 2.48 -8.58
N TYR A 62 16.88 2.64 -7.71
CA TYR A 62 17.08 2.94 -6.30
C TYR A 62 16.11 2.18 -5.40
N MET A 63 16.50 1.98 -4.14
CA MET A 63 15.71 1.37 -3.08
C MET A 63 15.99 2.05 -1.75
N PHE A 64 15.17 1.80 -0.73
CA PHE A 64 15.39 2.27 0.63
C PHE A 64 16.17 1.25 1.43
N LEU A 65 17.23 1.69 2.11
CA LEU A 65 18.10 0.89 2.97
C LEU A 65 17.96 1.30 4.43
N GLY A 66 17.95 0.33 5.34
CA GLY A 66 17.88 0.54 6.80
C GLY A 66 19.06 1.27 7.41
N GLY A 67 20.27 1.10 6.88
CA GLY A 67 21.47 1.85 7.28
C GLY A 67 22.30 1.16 8.34
N ARG A 68 22.82 1.92 9.33
CA ARG A 68 23.72 1.41 10.38
C ARG A 68 23.24 1.83 11.76
N GLY A 69 22.82 0.92 12.56
CA GLY A 69 22.29 1.20 13.88
C GLY A 69 21.25 0.17 14.26
N SER A 70 20.62 0.31 15.41
CA SER A 70 19.69 -0.70 15.90
C SER A 70 18.26 -0.54 15.37
N TYR A 71 17.90 0.70 15.01
CA TYR A 71 16.55 1.03 14.54
C TYR A 71 16.57 2.27 13.67
N GLY A 72 15.80 2.23 12.61
CA GLY A 72 15.55 3.35 11.72
C GLY A 72 14.10 3.44 11.26
N SER A 73 13.71 4.62 10.81
CA SER A 73 12.41 4.81 10.17
C SER A 73 12.44 5.89 9.10
N LEU A 74 11.60 5.71 8.09
CA LEU A 74 11.27 6.73 7.08
C LEU A 74 9.77 6.96 7.13
N THR A 75 9.36 8.19 7.42
CA THR A 75 7.96 8.56 7.60
C THR A 75 7.53 9.61 6.59
N GLN A 76 6.37 9.40 5.96
CA GLN A 76 5.71 10.39 5.13
C GLN A 76 4.28 10.64 5.65
N ASN A 77 3.93 11.91 5.91
CA ASN A 77 2.56 12.30 6.24
C ASN A 77 1.77 12.53 4.95
N VAL A 78 0.66 11.81 4.79
CA VAL A 78 -0.20 11.83 3.60
C VAL A 78 -1.57 12.39 3.97
N LEU A 79 -2.00 13.44 3.28
CA LEU A 79 -3.33 14.02 3.43
C LEU A 79 -4.38 13.15 2.72
N LEU A 80 -5.51 12.90 3.39
CA LEU A 80 -6.58 12.01 2.90
C LEU A 80 -7.78 12.76 2.30
N GLY A 81 -7.64 14.06 2.03
CA GLY A 81 -8.71 14.88 1.44
C GLY A 81 -9.90 15.15 2.37
N GLY A 82 -9.71 14.99 3.69
CA GLY A 82 -10.72 15.24 4.71
C GLY A 82 -11.31 13.97 5.33
N ALA A 83 -12.10 14.15 6.39
CA ALA A 83 -12.77 13.06 7.09
C ALA A 83 -13.89 12.45 6.24
N ALA A 84 -14.00 11.14 6.18
CA ALA A 84 -15.05 10.41 5.50
C ALA A 84 -15.21 8.99 6.08
N ALA A 85 -16.45 8.51 6.18
CA ALA A 85 -16.72 7.14 6.57
C ALA A 85 -16.43 6.13 5.44
N ASN A 86 -16.37 4.86 5.80
CA ASN A 86 -16.28 3.72 4.87
C ASN A 86 -15.10 3.81 3.92
N ARG A 87 -13.91 4.17 4.43
CA ARG A 87 -12.65 4.13 3.69
C ARG A 87 -11.78 2.96 4.12
N ARG A 88 -11.04 2.41 3.17
CA ARG A 88 -9.96 1.46 3.42
C ARG A 88 -8.67 1.95 2.78
N ALA A 89 -7.56 1.68 3.46
CA ALA A 89 -6.23 1.85 2.92
C ALA A 89 -5.73 0.53 2.36
N SER A 90 -5.18 0.55 1.17
CA SER A 90 -4.38 -0.52 0.58
C SER A 90 -2.91 -0.16 0.74
N VAL A 91 -2.14 -1.09 1.26
CA VAL A 91 -0.68 -0.98 1.39
C VAL A 91 -0.05 -2.13 0.64
N SER A 92 0.91 -1.82 -0.22
CA SER A 92 1.80 -2.83 -0.78
C SER A 92 3.24 -2.30 -0.82
N PHE A 93 4.19 -3.19 -0.72
CA PHE A 93 5.61 -2.89 -0.82
C PHE A 93 6.37 -4.18 -1.10
N TRP A 94 7.60 -4.02 -1.56
CA TRP A 94 8.57 -5.11 -1.63
C TRP A 94 9.61 -4.94 -0.55
N GLN A 95 10.07 -6.05 0.01
CA GLN A 95 11.09 -6.13 1.04
C GLN A 95 12.08 -7.25 0.73
N GLN A 96 13.34 -6.98 1.00
CA GLN A 96 14.44 -7.95 0.91
C GLN A 96 15.43 -7.71 2.06
N GLY A 97 16.20 -8.72 2.41
CA GLY A 97 17.37 -8.62 3.26
C GLY A 97 18.50 -9.48 2.69
N LEU A 98 19.54 -9.70 3.49
CA LEU A 98 20.63 -10.60 3.12
C LEU A 98 20.18 -12.05 3.25
N ASP A 99 20.76 -12.92 2.40
CA ASP A 99 20.66 -14.38 2.56
C ASP A 99 21.56 -14.82 3.72
N GLN A 100 21.00 -14.82 4.92
CA GLN A 100 21.70 -15.11 6.17
C GLN A 100 20.84 -15.93 7.13
N ASP A 101 21.45 -16.52 8.16
CA ASP A 101 20.75 -17.24 9.21
C ASP A 101 19.84 -16.33 10.06
N THR A 102 18.85 -16.91 10.72
CA THR A 102 18.00 -16.21 11.68
C THR A 102 18.68 -16.08 13.06
N PRO A 103 18.40 -15.02 13.84
CA PRO A 103 17.52 -13.91 13.51
C PRO A 103 18.18 -12.95 12.52
N SER A 104 17.49 -12.65 11.44
CA SER A 104 17.92 -11.65 10.46
C SER A 104 17.32 -10.29 10.77
N ASP A 105 17.84 -9.26 10.13
CA ASP A 105 17.23 -7.94 10.18
C ASP A 105 15.85 -7.97 9.55
N ASN A 106 14.98 -7.12 10.00
CA ASN A 106 13.60 -7.13 9.54
C ASN A 106 12.96 -5.75 9.55
N GLY A 107 11.78 -5.66 8.97
CA GLY A 107 11.04 -4.42 8.92
C GLY A 107 9.55 -4.64 8.79
N TYR A 108 8.82 -3.54 8.88
CA TYR A 108 7.37 -3.50 8.71
C TYR A 108 6.91 -2.09 8.39
N ILE A 109 5.71 -1.97 7.85
CA ILE A 109 5.05 -0.69 7.65
C ILE A 109 4.07 -0.44 8.78
N SER A 110 4.07 0.77 9.34
CA SER A 110 3.03 1.24 10.25
C SER A 110 2.27 2.42 9.66
N LEU A 111 0.96 2.46 9.94
CA LEU A 111 0.06 3.56 9.60
C LEU A 111 -0.45 4.19 10.89
N THR A 112 -0.16 5.48 11.10
CA THR A 112 -0.70 6.23 12.22
C THR A 112 -1.70 7.27 11.71
N TRP A 113 -2.97 7.05 12.02
CA TRP A 113 -4.06 7.91 11.61
C TRP A 113 -4.15 9.16 12.47
N ARG A 114 -4.31 10.33 11.83
CA ARG A 114 -4.44 11.61 12.53
C ARG A 114 -5.72 12.33 12.17
N GLY A 115 -6.32 13.00 13.17
CA GLY A 115 -7.42 13.93 13.00
C GLY A 115 -6.99 15.25 12.37
N ALA A 116 -7.95 16.13 12.07
CA ALA A 116 -7.68 17.46 11.51
C ALA A 116 -6.86 18.36 12.46
N ASP A 117 -6.91 18.09 13.75
CA ASP A 117 -6.14 18.77 14.82
C ASP A 117 -4.74 18.15 15.02
N GLY A 118 -4.36 17.14 14.24
CA GLY A 118 -3.11 16.41 14.34
C GLY A 118 -3.07 15.32 15.42
N ASN A 119 -4.13 15.18 16.23
CA ASN A 119 -4.20 14.15 17.26
C ASN A 119 -4.22 12.75 16.66
N VAL A 120 -3.54 11.80 17.34
CA VAL A 120 -3.54 10.39 16.92
C VAL A 120 -4.90 9.76 17.21
N LEU A 121 -5.51 9.18 16.17
CA LEU A 121 -6.78 8.45 16.24
C LEU A 121 -6.58 6.95 16.45
N GLY A 122 -5.40 6.44 16.10
CA GLY A 122 -5.03 5.05 16.20
C GLY A 122 -3.86 4.72 15.28
N SER A 123 -3.28 3.53 15.48
CA SER A 123 -2.21 3.01 14.64
C SER A 123 -2.45 1.54 14.33
N VAL A 124 -2.02 1.12 13.15
CA VAL A 124 -1.99 -0.27 12.72
C VAL A 124 -0.64 -0.55 12.05
N ALA A 125 -0.23 -1.80 12.01
CA ALA A 125 0.99 -2.19 11.34
C ALA A 125 0.80 -3.48 10.54
N THR A 126 1.62 -3.67 9.51
CA THR A 126 1.79 -4.96 8.85
C THR A 126 2.46 -5.93 9.82
N PRO A 127 2.40 -7.24 9.57
CA PRO A 127 3.32 -8.16 10.22
C PRO A 127 4.77 -7.71 9.99
N THR A 128 5.63 -7.97 10.96
CA THR A 128 7.08 -7.84 10.77
C THR A 128 7.52 -8.94 9.81
N LEU A 129 8.17 -8.54 8.72
CA LEU A 129 8.68 -9.47 7.73
C LEU A 129 10.12 -9.82 8.05
N ASP A 130 10.41 -11.10 8.07
CA ASP A 130 11.75 -11.64 8.20
C ASP A 130 12.49 -11.51 6.87
N SER A 131 13.65 -10.89 6.90
CA SER A 131 14.45 -10.56 5.70
C SER A 131 15.60 -11.53 5.46
N HIS A 132 15.64 -12.71 6.09
CA HIS A 132 16.78 -13.64 5.90
C HIS A 132 16.81 -14.29 4.51
N TYR A 133 15.80 -14.10 3.70
CA TYR A 133 15.80 -14.57 2.32
C TYR A 133 16.42 -13.51 1.40
N GLY A 134 17.43 -13.89 0.65
CA GLY A 134 18.09 -13.04 -0.35
C GLY A 134 17.26 -12.79 -1.61
N ALA A 135 15.93 -12.70 -1.48
CA ALA A 135 15.02 -12.44 -2.58
C ALA A 135 13.91 -11.49 -2.17
N TRP A 136 13.51 -10.63 -3.08
CA TRP A 136 12.39 -9.71 -2.87
C TRP A 136 11.09 -10.45 -2.58
N GLN A 137 10.41 -10.05 -1.50
CA GLN A 137 9.12 -10.55 -1.08
C GLN A 137 8.10 -9.42 -1.10
N GLN A 138 6.95 -9.66 -1.74
CA GLN A 138 5.87 -8.70 -1.77
C GLN A 138 4.96 -8.87 -0.56
N TYR A 139 4.64 -7.76 0.09
CA TYR A 139 3.51 -7.66 1.01
C TYR A 139 2.36 -6.88 0.37
N GLN A 140 1.15 -7.31 0.63
CA GLN A 140 -0.07 -6.57 0.31
C GLN A 140 -1.10 -6.75 1.43
N GLY A 141 -1.68 -5.65 1.88
CA GLY A 141 -2.69 -5.68 2.94
C GLY A 141 -3.64 -4.51 2.89
N TRP A 142 -4.73 -4.62 3.65
CA TRP A 142 -5.77 -3.61 3.72
C TRP A 142 -6.15 -3.32 5.15
N PHE A 143 -6.36 -2.02 5.45
CA PHE A 143 -6.65 -1.51 6.78
C PHE A 143 -7.87 -0.60 6.74
N ASP A 144 -8.70 -0.67 7.76
CA ASP A 144 -9.82 0.25 7.90
C ASP A 144 -9.30 1.63 8.33
N VAL A 145 -9.83 2.67 7.67
CA VAL A 145 -9.47 4.06 7.95
C VAL A 145 -10.51 4.65 8.91
N PRO A 146 -10.10 5.20 10.07
CA PRO A 146 -11.03 5.89 10.96
C PRO A 146 -11.81 6.99 10.23
N ALA A 147 -13.11 7.10 10.49
CA ALA A 147 -13.98 8.04 9.79
C ALA A 147 -13.52 9.50 9.92
N SER A 148 -12.93 9.86 11.07
CA SER A 148 -12.38 11.19 11.37
C SER A 148 -10.93 11.40 10.90
N ALA A 149 -10.29 10.40 10.27
CA ALA A 149 -8.92 10.54 9.81
C ALA A 149 -8.81 11.59 8.69
N PHE A 150 -7.92 12.54 8.90
CA PHE A 150 -7.59 13.64 7.98
C PHE A 150 -6.26 13.40 7.26
N SER A 151 -5.30 12.78 7.96
CA SER A 151 -4.03 12.35 7.38
C SER A 151 -3.59 11.01 7.98
N VAL A 152 -2.57 10.43 7.38
CA VAL A 152 -1.89 9.22 7.85
C VAL A 152 -0.38 9.41 7.77
N ASP A 153 0.33 9.03 8.83
CA ASP A 153 1.77 8.83 8.76
C ASP A 153 2.01 7.40 8.26
N TYR A 154 2.54 7.25 7.06
CA TYR A 154 3.07 6.00 6.53
C TYR A 154 4.53 5.89 6.94
N THR A 155 4.90 4.85 7.67
CA THR A 155 6.25 4.71 8.20
C THR A 155 6.83 3.34 7.82
N MET A 156 7.95 3.34 7.09
CA MET A 156 8.83 2.19 6.98
C MET A 156 9.65 2.09 8.26
N ASN A 157 9.59 0.95 8.93
CA ASN A 157 10.33 0.67 10.16
C ASN A 157 11.39 -0.40 9.86
N PHE A 158 12.63 -0.13 10.26
CA PHE A 158 13.79 -0.98 10.07
C PHE A 158 14.33 -1.39 11.44
N ASN A 159 14.52 -2.69 11.67
CA ASN A 159 15.04 -3.24 12.93
C ASN A 159 16.23 -4.14 12.67
N ARG A 160 17.35 -3.84 13.33
CA ARG A 160 18.53 -4.68 13.32
C ARG A 160 18.42 -5.73 14.42
N ASN A 161 18.56 -6.99 14.04
CA ASN A 161 18.60 -8.12 14.96
C ASN A 161 19.99 -8.74 15.03
N VAL A 162 20.80 -8.59 13.97
CA VAL A 162 22.13 -9.22 13.86
C VAL A 162 23.12 -8.26 13.20
N GLY A 163 24.42 -8.49 13.39
CA GLY A 163 25.48 -7.74 12.70
C GLY A 163 25.66 -6.30 13.16
N LEU A 164 26.27 -5.50 12.32
CA LEU A 164 26.57 -4.08 12.52
C LEU A 164 25.69 -3.18 11.63
N ASP A 165 25.42 -3.62 10.43
CA ASP A 165 24.60 -2.95 9.46
C ASP A 165 23.14 -3.38 9.65
N LEU A 166 22.21 -2.61 9.17
CA LEU A 166 20.78 -2.90 9.18
C LEU A 166 20.36 -3.22 7.73
N ASP A 167 20.51 -4.50 7.39
CA ASP A 167 20.42 -5.02 6.03
C ASP A 167 18.97 -5.41 5.70
N ASN A 168 18.09 -4.43 5.78
CA ASN A 168 16.70 -4.54 5.38
C ASN A 168 16.41 -3.46 4.35
N PHE A 169 15.85 -3.87 3.23
CA PHE A 169 15.57 -3.03 2.09
C PHE A 169 14.07 -3.01 1.81
N PHE A 170 13.55 -1.83 1.45
CA PHE A 170 12.20 -1.65 0.95
C PHE A 170 12.22 -1.01 -0.44
N ASP A 171 11.25 -1.41 -1.26
CA ASP A 171 11.04 -0.80 -2.57
C ASP A 171 9.57 -0.83 -2.98
N ASP A 172 9.20 -0.06 -4.00
CA ASP A 172 7.86 0.00 -4.60
C ASP A 172 6.74 0.14 -3.56
N ASN A 173 6.94 1.04 -2.60
CA ASN A 173 5.91 1.32 -1.59
C ASN A 173 4.71 2.02 -2.22
N VAL A 174 3.54 1.49 -1.98
CA VAL A 174 2.27 2.02 -2.44
C VAL A 174 1.31 2.16 -1.27
N LEU A 175 0.73 3.34 -1.14
CA LEU A 175 -0.43 3.59 -0.30
C LEU A 175 -1.54 4.15 -1.18
N ASP A 176 -2.72 3.54 -1.11
CA ASP A 176 -3.94 4.07 -1.70
C ASP A 176 -5.06 4.07 -0.66
N VAL A 177 -5.98 5.04 -0.74
CA VAL A 177 -7.14 5.11 0.16
C VAL A 177 -8.39 5.32 -0.67
N PHE A 178 -9.30 4.38 -0.59
CA PHE A 178 -10.51 4.36 -1.37
C PHE A 178 -11.77 4.21 -0.49
N LYS A 179 -12.88 4.68 -1.03
CA LYS A 179 -14.18 4.54 -0.39
C LYS A 179 -14.78 3.17 -0.73
N VAL A 180 -15.19 2.43 0.30
CA VAL A 180 -15.88 1.15 0.13
C VAL A 180 -17.36 1.43 -0.13
N PRO A 181 -17.92 0.98 -1.26
CA PRO A 181 -19.35 1.12 -1.52
C PRO A 181 -20.17 0.39 -0.44
N GLU A 182 -21.20 1.03 0.06
CA GLU A 182 -22.12 0.37 1.01
C GLU A 182 -22.83 -0.80 0.33
N PRO A 183 -23.08 -1.91 1.04
CA PRO A 183 -23.80 -3.07 0.47
C PRO A 183 -25.14 -2.71 -0.16
N GLY A 184 -25.85 -1.72 0.39
CA GLY A 184 -27.10 -1.20 -0.13
C GLY A 184 -26.98 -0.54 -1.51
N THR A 185 -25.86 0.10 -1.81
CA THR A 185 -25.62 0.75 -3.11
C THR A 185 -25.53 -0.28 -4.23
N LEU A 186 -24.88 -1.41 -3.98
CA LEU A 186 -24.81 -2.54 -4.92
C LEU A 186 -26.19 -3.19 -5.12
N ALA A 187 -26.94 -3.40 -4.04
CA ALA A 187 -28.31 -3.96 -4.11
C ALA A 187 -29.26 -3.05 -4.90
N LEU A 188 -29.22 -1.73 -4.65
CA LEU A 188 -30.01 -0.74 -5.39
C LEU A 188 -29.63 -0.67 -6.87
N SER A 189 -28.35 -0.75 -7.19
CA SER A 189 -27.86 -0.78 -8.56
C SER A 189 -28.37 -2.01 -9.32
N LEU A 190 -28.31 -3.18 -8.70
CA LEU A 190 -28.83 -4.43 -9.25
C LEU A 190 -30.35 -4.39 -9.44
N LEU A 191 -31.09 -3.84 -8.45
CA LEU A 191 -32.56 -3.65 -8.57
C LEU A 191 -32.90 -2.67 -9.69
N GLY A 192 -32.14 -1.59 -9.87
CA GLY A 192 -32.31 -0.63 -10.95
C GLY A 192 -32.13 -1.28 -12.31
N VAL A 193 -31.09 -2.07 -12.50
CA VAL A 193 -30.85 -2.82 -13.74
C VAL A 193 -31.96 -3.84 -14.00
N ALA A 194 -32.41 -4.57 -12.98
CA ALA A 194 -33.53 -5.53 -13.09
C ALA A 194 -34.85 -4.83 -13.46
N ALA A 195 -35.15 -3.65 -12.89
CA ALA A 195 -36.33 -2.86 -13.24
C ALA A 195 -36.32 -2.39 -14.69
N ILE A 196 -35.17 -1.88 -15.17
CA ILE A 196 -35.01 -1.44 -16.57
C ILE A 196 -35.19 -2.63 -17.53
N ALA A 197 -34.61 -3.79 -17.22
CA ALA A 197 -34.77 -4.99 -18.01
C ALA A 197 -36.22 -5.47 -18.10
N SER A 198 -36.98 -5.36 -16.99
CA SER A 198 -38.40 -5.74 -16.93
C SER A 198 -39.30 -4.81 -17.77
N VAL A 199 -39.05 -3.50 -17.76
CA VAL A 199 -39.77 -2.50 -18.55
C VAL A 199 -39.52 -2.71 -20.07
N ARG A 200 -38.28 -2.98 -20.47
CA ARG A 200 -37.96 -3.30 -21.87
C ARG A 200 -38.70 -4.55 -22.35
N ARG A 201 -38.79 -5.58 -21.53
CA ARG A 201 -39.53 -6.82 -21.88
C ARG A 201 -41.03 -6.60 -22.10
N ARG A 202 -41.66 -5.65 -21.37
CA ARG A 202 -43.08 -5.30 -21.53
C ARG A 202 -43.37 -4.47 -22.78
N ARG A 203 -42.40 -3.70 -23.29
CA ARG A 203 -42.55 -2.87 -24.50
C ARG A 203 -42.33 -3.66 -25.81
N SER A 204 -41.75 -4.86 -25.74
CA SER A 204 -41.50 -5.74 -26.88
C SER A 204 -42.56 -6.82 -27.10
N ARG A 205 -43.64 -6.80 -26.31
CA ARG A 205 -44.87 -7.58 -26.47
C ARG A 205 -46.01 -6.66 -26.87
#